data_70ec6a32d2cee1496844d6f7a1748d05
#
_entry.id   70ec6a32d2cee1496844d6f7a1748d05
#
_cell.length_a   1.000
_cell.length_b   1.000
_cell.length_c   1.000
_cell.angle_alpha   90.00
_cell.angle_beta   90.00
_cell.angle_gamma   90.00
#
_symmetry.space_group_name_H-M   'P 1'
#
loop_
_entity.id
_entity.type
_entity.pdbx_description
1 polymer ?
#
loop_
_entity_poly.entity_id
_entity_poly.type
_entity_poly.pdbx_seq_one_letter_code
_entity_poly.pdbx_strand_id
1 'polypeptide(L)'
;RASFEWIGKLLPYMGRILSSGYPMYAGGFSKAPFDVLGDSFRGTGELMMDLYRRPEKVLEAVDRIVPLMVGLGSGMAVANNNPLVFIPLHKGADGFMSNQQFEKFYWPSLRKVIVGLAEKGCVPLCFVEGGYNQRLEYLADLPKGECIFIFDRTDMAKARRVLGGKSCIGGGFPVSLIMTGSPKEVEEETKKLLDRAAGDGGYILSIGCAMDDAREDTLKAFIQTGKKYGKY
;
A
#
# COMPACT_ATOMS: atom_id res chain seq x y z
N ARG A 1 -13.31 20.77 15.20
CA ARG A 1 -12.76 20.75 16.59
C ARG A 1 -12.04 19.41 16.83
N ALA A 2 -12.72 18.26 16.74
CA ALA A 2 -12.12 16.94 16.98
C ALA A 2 -10.87 16.65 16.12
N SER A 3 -10.88 17.06 14.84
CA SER A 3 -9.73 16.90 13.92
C SER A 3 -8.50 17.68 14.38
N PHE A 4 -8.68 18.90 14.88
CA PHE A 4 -7.57 19.70 15.42
C PHE A 4 -7.01 19.14 16.71
N GLU A 5 -7.86 18.63 17.58
CA GLU A 5 -7.44 17.96 18.82
C GLU A 5 -6.63 16.67 18.51
N TRP A 6 -7.05 15.92 17.50
CA TRP A 6 -6.34 14.71 17.05
C TRP A 6 -4.98 15.06 16.44
N ILE A 7 -4.93 16.04 15.53
CA ILE A 7 -3.67 16.52 14.95
C ILE A 7 -2.72 16.98 16.04
N GLY A 8 -3.20 17.77 17.03
CA GLY A 8 -2.40 18.23 18.15
C GLY A 8 -1.77 17.11 18.98
N LYS A 9 -2.44 15.96 19.09
CA LYS A 9 -1.89 14.78 19.75
C LYS A 9 -0.85 14.04 18.90
N LEU A 10 -0.94 14.08 17.57
CA LEU A 10 0.00 13.42 16.67
C LEU A 10 1.30 14.19 16.48
N LEU A 11 1.26 15.51 16.44
CA LEU A 11 2.43 16.36 16.18
C LEU A 11 3.67 16.04 17.02
N PRO A 12 3.58 15.79 18.36
CA PRO A 12 4.73 15.42 19.17
C PRO A 12 5.39 14.10 18.75
N TYR A 13 4.57 13.13 18.27
CA TYR A 13 5.10 11.84 17.79
C TYR A 13 5.80 11.99 16.44
N MET A 14 5.22 12.79 15.54
CA MET A 14 5.83 13.12 14.25
C MET A 14 7.15 13.85 14.46
N GLY A 15 7.19 14.83 15.37
CA GLY A 15 8.42 15.53 15.73
C GLY A 15 9.52 14.60 16.23
N ARG A 16 9.19 13.61 17.06
CA ARG A 16 10.14 12.60 17.55
C ARG A 16 10.68 11.70 16.42
N ILE A 17 9.82 11.28 15.48
CA ILE A 17 10.24 10.48 14.32
C ILE A 17 11.23 11.28 13.48
N LEU A 18 10.90 12.52 13.13
CA LEU A 18 11.76 13.40 12.35
C LEU A 18 13.11 13.67 13.04
N SER A 19 13.09 13.96 14.36
CA SER A 19 14.31 14.21 15.14
C SER A 19 15.20 12.97 15.33
N SER A 20 14.65 11.76 15.15
CA SER A 20 15.41 10.50 15.22
C SER A 20 16.20 10.18 13.95
N GLY A 21 16.11 11.03 12.91
CA GLY A 21 16.82 10.84 11.65
C GLY A 21 16.17 9.86 10.68
N TYR A 22 14.98 9.34 11.01
CA TYR A 22 14.21 8.51 10.08
C TYR A 22 13.31 9.36 9.19
N PRO A 23 13.18 9.02 7.90
CA PRO A 23 12.27 9.72 6.99
C PRO A 23 10.81 9.45 7.40
N MET A 24 9.94 10.42 7.12
CA MET A 24 8.51 10.20 7.18
C MET A 24 8.08 9.19 6.11
N TYR A 25 7.13 8.33 6.46
CA TYR A 25 6.61 7.26 5.62
C TYR A 25 6.06 7.74 4.28
N ALA A 26 5.40 8.91 4.25
CA ALA A 26 4.92 9.54 3.02
C ALA A 26 4.84 11.06 3.18
N GLY A 27 5.07 11.76 2.08
CA GLY A 27 4.88 13.20 1.96
C GLY A 27 3.51 13.56 1.38
N GLY A 28 2.94 12.67 0.56
CA GLY A 28 1.65 12.85 -0.06
C GLY A 28 0.68 11.71 0.24
N PHE A 29 -0.59 11.97 -0.06
CA PHE A 29 -1.67 11.00 0.02
C PHE A 29 -2.48 11.03 -1.28
N SER A 30 -2.80 9.86 -1.79
CA SER A 30 -3.70 9.68 -2.93
C SER A 30 -4.57 8.44 -2.70
N LYS A 31 -5.46 8.13 -3.64
CA LYS A 31 -6.35 6.99 -3.51
C LYS A 31 -6.70 6.43 -4.89
N ALA A 32 -7.00 5.13 -4.98
CA ALA A 32 -7.57 4.57 -6.18
C ALA A 32 -8.92 5.26 -6.49
N PRO A 33 -9.17 5.73 -7.71
CA PRO A 33 -10.43 6.44 -8.04
C PRO A 33 -11.68 5.64 -7.73
N PHE A 34 -11.65 4.33 -7.92
CA PHE A 34 -12.74 3.43 -7.55
C PHE A 34 -12.98 3.43 -6.03
N ASP A 35 -11.92 3.44 -5.22
CA ASP A 35 -12.03 3.51 -3.77
C ASP A 35 -12.57 4.87 -3.31
N VAL A 36 -12.17 5.97 -3.96
CA VAL A 36 -12.76 7.31 -3.70
C VAL A 36 -14.27 7.28 -3.94
N LEU A 37 -14.70 6.70 -5.06
CA LEU A 37 -16.12 6.61 -5.39
C LEU A 37 -16.89 5.77 -4.36
N GLY A 38 -16.32 4.64 -3.94
CA GLY A 38 -16.96 3.73 -2.99
C GLY A 38 -16.90 4.19 -1.53
N ASP A 39 -15.82 4.84 -1.12
CA ASP A 39 -15.64 5.23 0.29
C ASP A 39 -16.22 6.61 0.61
N SER A 40 -16.21 7.53 -0.38
CA SER A 40 -16.51 8.93 -0.11
C SER A 40 -17.77 9.45 -0.78
N PHE A 41 -18.16 8.93 -1.95
CA PHE A 41 -19.25 9.50 -2.72
C PHE A 41 -20.49 8.60 -2.81
N ARG A 42 -20.32 7.34 -3.25
CA ARG A 42 -21.46 6.49 -3.61
C ARG A 42 -21.82 5.47 -2.52
N GLY A 43 -20.85 5.10 -1.69
CA GLY A 43 -20.96 3.96 -0.79
C GLY A 43 -20.70 2.63 -1.50
N THR A 44 -20.18 1.66 -0.75
CA THR A 44 -19.70 0.37 -1.30
C THR A 44 -20.82 -0.43 -1.95
N GLY A 45 -21.96 -0.60 -1.24
CA GLY A 45 -23.07 -1.42 -1.73
C GLY A 45 -23.66 -0.89 -3.03
N GLU A 46 -23.98 0.41 -3.08
CA GLU A 46 -24.54 1.06 -4.24
C GLU A 46 -23.56 1.09 -5.42
N LEU A 47 -22.27 1.31 -5.16
CA LEU A 47 -21.25 1.25 -6.20
C LEU A 47 -21.20 -0.15 -6.85
N MET A 48 -21.23 -1.22 -6.05
CA MET A 48 -21.25 -2.58 -6.59
C MET A 48 -22.49 -2.89 -7.43
N MET A 49 -23.65 -2.34 -7.07
CA MET A 49 -24.86 -2.43 -7.90
C MET A 49 -24.73 -1.62 -9.19
N ASP A 50 -24.05 -0.47 -9.14
CA ASP A 50 -23.87 0.40 -10.31
C ASP A 50 -22.93 -0.24 -11.36
N LEU A 51 -22.04 -1.18 -10.98
CA LEU A 51 -21.24 -1.94 -11.96
C LEU A 51 -22.11 -2.70 -12.97
N TYR A 52 -23.31 -3.10 -12.57
CA TYR A 52 -24.28 -3.82 -13.41
C TYR A 52 -25.34 -2.90 -14.02
N ARG A 53 -25.80 -1.90 -13.25
CA ARG A 53 -26.92 -1.03 -13.66
C ARG A 53 -26.45 0.17 -14.49
N ARG A 54 -25.24 0.69 -14.23
CA ARG A 54 -24.74 1.95 -14.81
C ARG A 54 -23.23 1.90 -15.05
N PRO A 55 -22.68 0.82 -15.69
CA PRO A 55 -21.24 0.63 -15.83
C PRO A 55 -20.52 1.84 -16.47
N GLU A 56 -21.13 2.45 -17.47
CA GLU A 56 -20.54 3.61 -18.17
C GLU A 56 -20.43 4.84 -17.26
N LYS A 57 -21.39 5.03 -16.35
CA LYS A 57 -21.32 6.13 -15.36
C LYS A 57 -20.22 5.89 -14.33
N VAL A 58 -19.97 4.64 -13.93
CA VAL A 58 -18.87 4.31 -13.05
C VAL A 58 -17.52 4.59 -13.74
N LEU A 59 -17.36 4.17 -15.01
CA LEU A 59 -16.14 4.42 -15.78
C LEU A 59 -15.89 5.94 -15.97
N GLU A 60 -16.91 6.70 -16.32
CA GLU A 60 -16.82 8.15 -16.45
C GLU A 60 -16.43 8.80 -15.12
N ALA A 61 -17.03 8.38 -14.00
CA ALA A 61 -16.74 8.94 -12.68
C ALA A 61 -15.31 8.66 -12.23
N VAL A 62 -14.82 7.42 -12.36
CA VAL A 62 -13.43 7.10 -11.97
C VAL A 62 -12.41 7.82 -12.84
N ASP A 63 -12.67 8.00 -14.13
CA ASP A 63 -11.78 8.77 -15.01
C ASP A 63 -11.70 10.25 -14.63
N ARG A 64 -12.82 10.87 -14.23
CA ARG A 64 -12.84 12.26 -13.73
C ARG A 64 -12.11 12.44 -12.40
N ILE A 65 -12.03 11.39 -11.58
CA ILE A 65 -11.33 11.42 -10.29
C ILE A 65 -9.80 11.33 -10.47
N VAL A 66 -9.29 10.70 -11.53
CA VAL A 66 -7.86 10.52 -11.77
C VAL A 66 -7.06 11.82 -11.62
N PRO A 67 -7.33 12.91 -12.37
CA PRO A 67 -6.54 14.13 -12.25
C PRO A 67 -6.59 14.77 -10.86
N LEU A 68 -7.68 14.60 -10.13
CA LEU A 68 -7.80 15.09 -8.75
C LEU A 68 -6.85 14.32 -7.82
N MET A 69 -6.76 13.01 -7.95
CA MET A 69 -5.90 12.17 -7.12
C MET A 69 -4.42 12.38 -7.43
N VAL A 70 -4.06 12.54 -8.70
CA VAL A 70 -2.71 12.91 -9.11
C VAL A 70 -2.33 14.28 -8.56
N GLY A 71 -3.21 15.29 -8.72
CA GLY A 71 -2.98 16.65 -8.24
C GLY A 71 -2.84 16.72 -6.72
N LEU A 72 -3.72 16.05 -5.98
CA LEU A 72 -3.68 15.99 -4.53
C LEU A 72 -2.37 15.36 -4.03
N GLY A 73 -2.04 14.17 -4.52
CA GLY A 73 -0.84 13.44 -4.08
C GLY A 73 0.44 14.19 -4.38
N SER A 74 0.61 14.68 -5.61
CA SER A 74 1.81 15.42 -6.01
C SER A 74 1.93 16.79 -5.31
N GLY A 75 0.82 17.50 -5.12
CA GLY A 75 0.82 18.78 -4.41
C GLY A 75 1.25 18.64 -2.94
N MET A 76 0.74 17.62 -2.25
CA MET A 76 1.15 17.32 -0.87
C MET A 76 2.63 16.87 -0.80
N ALA A 77 3.08 16.04 -1.73
CA ALA A 77 4.47 15.56 -1.78
C ALA A 77 5.46 16.74 -1.92
N VAL A 78 5.15 17.70 -2.78
CA VAL A 78 5.92 18.93 -2.94
C VAL A 78 5.91 19.78 -1.67
N ALA A 79 4.73 20.00 -1.09
CA ALA A 79 4.57 20.82 0.13
C ALA A 79 5.33 20.24 1.33
N ASN A 80 5.45 18.91 1.41
CA ASN A 80 6.15 18.20 2.50
C ASN A 80 7.61 17.83 2.15
N ASN A 81 8.10 18.22 0.98
CA ASN A 81 9.44 17.88 0.48
C ASN A 81 9.76 16.37 0.62
N ASN A 82 8.79 15.52 0.31
CA ASN A 82 8.94 14.08 0.37
C ASN A 82 8.17 13.44 -0.81
N PRO A 83 8.85 12.80 -1.77
CA PRO A 83 8.23 12.30 -3.00
C PRO A 83 7.33 11.08 -2.80
N LEU A 84 7.36 10.41 -1.65
CA LEU A 84 6.53 9.24 -1.38
C LEU A 84 5.06 9.64 -1.27
N VAL A 85 4.20 9.02 -2.08
CA VAL A 85 2.74 9.23 -2.04
C VAL A 85 2.05 7.95 -1.63
N PHE A 86 1.47 7.96 -0.44
CA PHE A 86 0.73 6.81 0.11
C PHE A 86 -0.62 6.63 -0.58
N ILE A 87 -0.89 5.41 -1.05
CA ILE A 87 -2.13 5.03 -1.76
C ILE A 87 -2.69 3.75 -1.13
N PRO A 88 -3.65 3.85 -0.19
CA PRO A 88 -4.32 2.66 0.33
C PRO A 88 -5.26 2.08 -0.74
N LEU A 89 -5.22 0.75 -0.92
CA LEU A 89 -6.04 0.02 -1.88
C LEU A 89 -7.04 -0.87 -1.12
N HIS A 90 -8.31 -0.48 -1.14
CA HIS A 90 -9.35 -1.12 -0.34
C HIS A 90 -10.17 -2.18 -1.11
N LYS A 91 -10.60 -1.84 -2.33
CA LYS A 91 -11.61 -2.64 -3.06
C LYS A 91 -11.05 -3.46 -4.22
N GLY A 92 -9.73 -3.42 -4.43
CA GLY A 92 -9.06 -4.19 -5.49
C GLY A 92 -8.74 -5.64 -5.12
N ALA A 93 -8.88 -6.04 -3.84
CA ALA A 93 -8.51 -7.36 -3.35
C ALA A 93 -9.22 -8.51 -4.09
N ASP A 94 -8.56 -9.67 -4.16
CA ASP A 94 -9.05 -10.88 -4.84
C ASP A 94 -10.46 -11.30 -4.39
N GLY A 95 -10.75 -11.15 -3.09
CA GLY A 95 -12.03 -11.52 -2.50
C GLY A 95 -13.12 -10.46 -2.60
N PHE A 96 -12.81 -9.25 -3.11
CA PHE A 96 -13.76 -8.14 -3.17
C PHE A 96 -14.51 -8.09 -4.50
N MET A 97 -13.80 -8.23 -5.62
CA MET A 97 -14.37 -8.21 -6.96
C MET A 97 -13.76 -9.27 -7.87
N SER A 98 -14.46 -9.64 -8.94
CA SER A 98 -13.95 -10.59 -9.94
C SER A 98 -12.74 -9.98 -10.70
N ASN A 99 -11.97 -10.85 -11.39
CA ASN A 99 -10.87 -10.38 -12.25
C ASN A 99 -11.36 -9.46 -13.37
N GLN A 100 -12.52 -9.79 -13.98
CA GLN A 100 -13.13 -8.97 -15.03
C GLN A 100 -13.54 -7.58 -14.52
N GLN A 101 -14.08 -7.52 -13.30
CA GLN A 101 -14.44 -6.23 -12.69
C GLN A 101 -13.20 -5.42 -12.34
N PHE A 102 -12.14 -6.05 -11.79
CA PHE A 102 -10.88 -5.40 -11.51
C PHE A 102 -10.26 -4.81 -12.79
N GLU A 103 -10.17 -5.62 -13.84
CA GLU A 103 -9.62 -5.21 -15.13
C GLU A 103 -10.40 -4.06 -15.76
N LYS A 104 -11.72 -4.08 -15.66
CA LYS A 104 -12.58 -3.08 -16.29
C LYS A 104 -12.71 -1.79 -15.46
N PHE A 105 -12.95 -1.90 -14.15
CA PHE A 105 -13.39 -0.76 -13.34
C PHE A 105 -12.34 -0.24 -12.36
N TYR A 106 -11.39 -1.07 -11.92
CA TYR A 106 -10.43 -0.71 -10.88
C TYR A 106 -9.05 -0.36 -11.44
N TRP A 107 -8.44 -1.32 -12.13
CA TRP A 107 -7.06 -1.22 -12.59
C TRP A 107 -6.77 -0.04 -13.53
N PRO A 108 -7.57 0.23 -14.58
CA PRO A 108 -7.23 1.28 -15.53
C PRO A 108 -7.10 2.66 -14.89
N SER A 109 -7.99 3.01 -13.97
CA SER A 109 -7.96 4.30 -13.28
C SER A 109 -6.86 4.37 -12.22
N LEU A 110 -6.59 3.30 -11.48
CA LEU A 110 -5.47 3.22 -10.55
C LEU A 110 -4.13 3.34 -11.29
N ARG A 111 -3.95 2.62 -12.40
CA ARG A 111 -2.75 2.70 -13.23
C ARG A 111 -2.48 4.14 -13.70
N LYS A 112 -3.51 4.85 -14.16
CA LYS A 112 -3.39 6.27 -14.53
C LYS A 112 -2.93 7.16 -13.36
N VAL A 113 -3.40 6.89 -12.14
CA VAL A 113 -2.95 7.64 -10.96
C VAL A 113 -1.49 7.33 -10.64
N ILE A 114 -1.08 6.06 -10.65
CA ILE A 114 0.30 5.65 -10.37
C ILE A 114 1.26 6.29 -11.38
N VAL A 115 1.00 6.11 -12.68
CA VAL A 115 1.84 6.68 -13.74
C VAL A 115 1.85 8.20 -13.69
N GLY A 116 0.69 8.84 -13.53
CA GLY A 116 0.60 10.30 -13.44
C GLY A 116 1.33 10.91 -12.23
N LEU A 117 1.42 10.19 -11.12
CA LEU A 117 2.24 10.59 -9.97
C LEU A 117 3.74 10.41 -10.28
N ALA A 118 4.13 9.30 -10.90
CA ALA A 118 5.52 9.05 -11.28
C ALA A 118 6.03 10.08 -12.29
N GLU A 119 5.22 10.45 -13.29
CA GLU A 119 5.52 11.53 -14.24
C GLU A 119 5.75 12.90 -13.58
N LYS A 120 5.18 13.11 -12.38
CA LYS A 120 5.41 14.30 -11.56
C LYS A 120 6.60 14.17 -10.60
N GLY A 121 7.42 13.13 -10.72
CA GLY A 121 8.57 12.86 -9.86
C GLY A 121 8.23 12.33 -8.48
N CYS A 122 6.99 11.87 -8.28
CA CYS A 122 6.59 11.19 -7.05
C CYS A 122 6.89 9.70 -7.12
N VAL A 123 6.96 9.06 -5.95
CA VAL A 123 7.07 7.61 -5.80
C VAL A 123 5.79 7.08 -5.18
N PRO A 124 4.85 6.51 -5.96
CA PRO A 124 3.64 5.89 -5.45
C PRO A 124 3.97 4.73 -4.53
N LEU A 125 3.43 4.75 -3.32
CA LEU A 125 3.52 3.68 -2.33
C LEU A 125 2.12 3.10 -2.12
N CYS A 126 1.83 2.02 -2.82
CA CYS A 126 0.56 1.32 -2.74
C CYS A 126 0.53 0.40 -1.51
N PHE A 127 -0.37 0.67 -0.57
CA PHE A 127 -0.65 -0.17 0.58
C PHE A 127 -1.78 -1.12 0.23
N VAL A 128 -1.42 -2.39 -0.02
CA VAL A 128 -2.25 -3.37 -0.72
C VAL A 128 -2.98 -4.25 0.29
N GLU A 129 -4.15 -3.80 0.73
CA GLU A 129 -4.95 -4.49 1.74
C GLU A 129 -5.63 -5.75 1.18
N GLY A 130 -5.55 -6.84 1.95
CA GLY A 130 -6.07 -8.14 1.56
C GLY A 130 -5.14 -8.92 0.62
N GLY A 131 -5.69 -9.89 -0.11
CA GLY A 131 -4.94 -10.72 -1.05
C GLY A 131 -4.97 -10.17 -2.48
N TYR A 132 -3.81 -10.17 -3.15
CA TYR A 132 -3.67 -9.72 -4.54
C TYR A 132 -2.99 -10.77 -5.43
N ASN A 133 -3.12 -12.05 -5.10
CA ASN A 133 -2.49 -13.13 -5.85
C ASN A 133 -2.93 -13.21 -7.32
N GLN A 134 -4.20 -12.87 -7.60
CA GLN A 134 -4.77 -12.84 -8.94
C GLN A 134 -4.55 -11.49 -9.66
N ARG A 135 -4.01 -10.49 -8.98
CA ARG A 135 -3.80 -9.14 -9.49
C ARG A 135 -2.34 -8.87 -9.88
N LEU A 136 -1.40 -9.72 -9.48
CA LEU A 136 0.03 -9.48 -9.63
C LEU A 136 0.45 -9.19 -11.08
N GLU A 137 -0.14 -9.87 -12.05
CA GLU A 137 0.17 -9.63 -13.47
C GLU A 137 -0.27 -8.25 -13.95
N TYR A 138 -1.39 -7.72 -13.44
CA TYR A 138 -1.80 -6.34 -13.72
C TYR A 138 -0.79 -5.34 -13.13
N LEU A 139 -0.35 -5.57 -11.88
CA LEU A 139 0.65 -4.70 -11.24
C LEU A 139 1.99 -4.72 -11.98
N ALA A 140 2.33 -5.83 -12.63
CA ALA A 140 3.54 -5.98 -13.45
C ALA A 140 3.51 -5.21 -14.78
N ASP A 141 2.35 -4.67 -15.19
CA ASP A 141 2.19 -3.83 -16.38
C ASP A 141 2.65 -2.37 -16.17
N LEU A 142 3.11 -2.02 -14.97
CA LEU A 142 3.68 -0.71 -14.70
C LEU A 142 5.10 -0.59 -15.25
N PRO A 143 5.54 0.62 -15.64
CA PRO A 143 6.93 0.89 -15.96
C PRO A 143 7.85 0.56 -14.79
N LYS A 144 9.06 0.11 -15.10
CA LYS A 144 10.03 -0.34 -14.11
C LYS A 144 10.44 0.79 -13.15
N GLY A 145 10.40 0.51 -11.86
CA GLY A 145 10.89 1.40 -10.81
C GLY A 145 9.90 2.47 -10.34
N GLU A 146 8.69 2.51 -10.91
CA GLU A 146 7.73 3.58 -10.65
C GLU A 146 6.84 3.39 -9.41
N CYS A 147 6.81 2.19 -8.79
CA CYS A 147 5.89 1.93 -7.69
C CYS A 147 6.49 1.01 -6.63
N ILE A 148 6.09 1.26 -5.38
CA ILE A 148 6.33 0.40 -4.22
C ILE A 148 4.99 -0.25 -3.85
N PHE A 149 4.97 -1.58 -3.68
CA PHE A 149 3.80 -2.32 -3.22
C PHE A 149 4.05 -2.95 -1.85
N ILE A 150 3.29 -2.54 -0.84
CA ILE A 150 3.31 -3.15 0.50
C ILE A 150 2.11 -4.07 0.62
N PHE A 151 2.36 -5.37 0.65
CA PHE A 151 1.33 -6.41 0.63
C PHE A 151 0.93 -6.88 2.03
N ASP A 152 -0.36 -7.14 2.23
CA ASP A 152 -0.91 -7.76 3.43
C ASP A 152 -0.88 -9.31 3.31
N ARG A 153 -1.85 -9.90 2.62
CA ARG A 153 -2.05 -11.36 2.55
C ARG A 153 -1.73 -11.98 1.18
N THR A 154 -0.85 -11.37 0.46
CA THR A 154 -0.37 -11.87 -0.83
C THR A 154 0.79 -12.85 -0.63
N ASP A 155 0.86 -13.90 -1.44
CA ASP A 155 2.02 -14.80 -1.50
C ASP A 155 3.27 -14.05 -1.95
N MET A 156 4.18 -13.79 -1.02
CA MET A 156 5.38 -12.99 -1.27
C MET A 156 6.39 -13.66 -2.20
N ALA A 157 6.42 -15.01 -2.24
CA ALA A 157 7.25 -15.72 -3.22
C ALA A 157 6.69 -15.55 -4.64
N LYS A 158 5.36 -15.56 -4.79
CA LYS A 158 4.71 -15.25 -6.07
C LYS A 158 4.89 -13.78 -6.45
N ALA A 159 4.69 -12.86 -5.51
CA ALA A 159 4.93 -11.43 -5.73
C ALA A 159 6.38 -11.16 -6.20
N ARG A 160 7.37 -11.81 -5.56
CA ARG A 160 8.78 -11.72 -5.96
C ARG A 160 9.02 -12.22 -7.38
N ARG A 161 8.43 -13.36 -7.77
CA ARG A 161 8.57 -13.90 -9.14
C ARG A 161 7.98 -12.97 -10.20
N VAL A 162 6.82 -12.35 -9.92
CA VAL A 162 6.10 -11.54 -10.92
C VAL A 162 6.60 -10.10 -10.97
N LEU A 163 6.86 -9.50 -9.81
CA LEU A 163 7.19 -8.07 -9.68
C LEU A 163 8.70 -7.81 -9.46
N GLY A 164 9.48 -8.84 -9.10
CA GLY A 164 10.92 -8.70 -8.86
C GLY A 164 11.65 -8.10 -10.05
N GLY A 165 12.51 -7.11 -9.77
CA GLY A 165 13.22 -6.36 -10.80
C GLY A 165 12.39 -5.33 -11.58
N LYS A 166 11.06 -5.27 -11.34
CA LYS A 166 10.14 -4.26 -11.92
C LYS A 166 9.74 -3.22 -10.87
N SER A 167 9.25 -3.67 -9.73
CA SER A 167 8.78 -2.82 -8.64
C SER A 167 9.42 -3.22 -7.31
N CYS A 168 9.55 -2.28 -6.39
CA CYS A 168 9.85 -2.59 -5.01
C CYS A 168 8.62 -3.23 -4.36
N ILE A 169 8.82 -4.33 -3.63
CA ILE A 169 7.76 -4.99 -2.87
C ILE A 169 8.08 -4.97 -1.39
N GLY A 170 7.07 -5.08 -0.55
CA GLY A 170 7.24 -5.12 0.91
C GLY A 170 6.04 -5.76 1.60
N GLY A 171 6.08 -5.82 2.91
CA GLY A 171 5.00 -6.42 3.70
C GLY A 171 5.04 -7.94 3.73
N GLY A 172 3.86 -8.55 3.83
CA GLY A 172 3.68 -10.00 3.86
C GLY A 172 3.98 -10.66 5.20
N PHE A 173 4.36 -9.90 6.24
CA PHE A 173 4.51 -10.44 7.59
C PHE A 173 3.13 -10.51 8.28
N PRO A 174 2.75 -11.68 8.84
CA PRO A 174 1.46 -11.82 9.51
C PRO A 174 1.39 -10.99 10.80
N VAL A 175 0.60 -9.92 10.81
CA VAL A 175 0.45 -9.03 11.99
C VAL A 175 -0.01 -9.79 13.23
N SER A 176 -0.81 -10.86 13.06
CA SER A 176 -1.25 -11.71 14.16
C SER A 176 -0.11 -12.29 14.99
N LEU A 177 1.04 -12.60 14.37
CA LEU A 177 2.21 -13.08 15.11
C LEU A 177 2.83 -12.00 16.00
N ILE A 178 2.75 -10.72 15.62
CA ILE A 178 3.18 -9.62 16.49
C ILE A 178 2.29 -9.53 17.73
N MET A 179 1.00 -9.77 17.57
CA MET A 179 0.01 -9.67 18.65
C MET A 179 -0.01 -10.88 19.58
N THR A 180 0.04 -12.09 19.00
CA THR A 180 -0.27 -13.33 19.74
C THR A 180 0.85 -14.38 19.73
N GLY A 181 1.86 -14.23 18.86
CA GLY A 181 2.98 -15.16 18.75
C GLY A 181 4.01 -15.04 19.86
N SER A 182 4.98 -15.94 19.88
CA SER A 182 6.20 -15.84 20.69
C SER A 182 7.30 -15.12 19.93
N PRO A 183 8.30 -14.52 20.61
CA PRO A 183 9.47 -13.93 19.95
C PRO A 183 10.21 -14.90 19.01
N LYS A 184 10.24 -16.19 19.34
CA LYS A 184 10.86 -17.24 18.52
C LYS A 184 10.09 -17.46 17.23
N GLU A 185 8.76 -17.57 17.28
CA GLU A 185 7.92 -17.72 16.08
C GLU A 185 8.05 -16.51 15.16
N VAL A 186 8.09 -15.30 15.73
CA VAL A 186 8.31 -14.06 14.98
C VAL A 186 9.68 -14.06 14.30
N GLU A 187 10.74 -14.46 15.01
CA GLU A 187 12.09 -14.58 14.43
C GLU A 187 12.11 -15.57 13.26
N GLU A 188 11.54 -16.76 13.45
CA GLU A 188 11.49 -17.81 12.43
C GLU A 188 10.71 -17.37 11.18
N GLU A 189 9.53 -16.75 11.37
CA GLU A 189 8.74 -16.29 10.23
C GLU A 189 9.38 -15.09 9.52
N THR A 190 10.04 -14.20 10.27
CA THR A 190 10.80 -13.09 9.67
C THR A 190 11.91 -13.61 8.76
N LYS A 191 12.67 -14.61 9.20
CA LYS A 191 13.71 -15.25 8.37
C LYS A 191 13.13 -15.88 7.12
N LYS A 192 12.08 -16.69 7.26
CA LYS A 192 11.38 -17.31 6.12
C LYS A 192 10.85 -16.27 5.12
N LEU A 193 10.36 -15.14 5.61
CA LEU A 193 9.88 -14.07 4.76
C LEU A 193 11.02 -13.39 4.00
N LEU A 194 12.15 -13.11 4.66
CA LEU A 194 13.34 -12.57 4.02
C LEU A 194 13.87 -13.52 2.94
N ASP A 195 13.96 -14.82 3.22
CA ASP A 195 14.40 -15.83 2.25
C ASP A 195 13.49 -15.89 1.01
N ARG A 196 12.17 -15.71 1.20
CA ARG A 196 11.18 -15.76 0.10
C ARG A 196 11.09 -14.47 -0.73
N ALA A 197 11.32 -13.32 -0.11
CA ALA A 197 10.97 -12.03 -0.70
C ALA A 197 12.14 -11.09 -0.93
N ALA A 198 13.23 -11.15 -0.13
CA ALA A 198 14.30 -10.16 -0.20
C ALA A 198 15.22 -10.36 -1.41
N GLY A 199 15.71 -11.60 -1.64
CA GLY A 199 16.56 -11.93 -2.80
C GLY A 199 17.68 -10.91 -3.04
N ASP A 200 17.78 -10.41 -4.28
CA ASP A 200 18.79 -9.43 -4.71
C ASP A 200 18.37 -7.97 -4.48
N GLY A 201 17.60 -7.71 -3.43
CA GLY A 201 17.12 -6.37 -3.09
C GLY A 201 15.71 -6.04 -3.62
N GLY A 202 15.30 -4.77 -3.46
CA GLY A 202 13.95 -4.33 -3.85
C GLY A 202 12.83 -4.87 -2.96
N TYR A 203 13.14 -5.20 -1.69
CA TYR A 203 12.18 -5.61 -0.68
C TYR A 203 12.25 -4.74 0.57
N ILE A 204 11.10 -4.36 1.10
CA ILE A 204 10.96 -3.61 2.35
C ILE A 204 10.32 -4.52 3.40
N LEU A 205 11.08 -4.90 4.41
CA LEU A 205 10.54 -5.66 5.54
C LEU A 205 9.55 -4.79 6.31
N SER A 206 8.30 -5.15 6.26
CA SER A 206 7.22 -4.49 7.00
C SER A 206 6.04 -5.42 7.23
N ILE A 207 5.12 -5.02 8.09
CA ILE A 207 3.76 -5.55 8.10
C ILE A 207 2.98 -4.91 6.95
N GLY A 208 2.02 -5.63 6.38
CA GLY A 208 1.23 -5.18 5.21
C GLY A 208 -0.16 -4.67 5.55
N CYS A 209 -0.49 -4.50 6.83
CA CYS A 209 -1.79 -4.00 7.28
C CYS A 209 -1.63 -3.07 8.49
N ALA A 210 -2.71 -2.40 8.89
CA ALA A 210 -2.74 -1.62 10.13
C ALA A 210 -2.50 -2.55 11.33
N MET A 211 -1.75 -2.06 12.32
CA MET A 211 -1.46 -2.76 13.56
C MET A 211 -2.04 -1.94 14.71
N ASP A 212 -3.14 -2.43 15.27
CA ASP A 212 -3.86 -1.74 16.36
C ASP A 212 -3.22 -2.03 17.72
N ASP A 213 -2.58 -3.19 17.87
CA ASP A 213 -1.91 -3.61 19.09
C ASP A 213 -0.63 -4.40 18.76
N ALA A 214 0.33 -4.39 19.67
CA ALA A 214 1.57 -5.13 19.53
C ALA A 214 2.18 -5.45 20.91
N ARG A 215 2.73 -6.64 21.04
CA ARG A 215 3.58 -6.96 22.18
C ARG A 215 4.99 -6.44 21.93
N GLU A 216 5.58 -5.81 22.95
CA GLU A 216 6.90 -5.19 22.83
C GLU A 216 8.00 -6.21 22.50
N ASP A 217 7.94 -7.41 23.11
CA ASP A 217 8.90 -8.49 22.91
C ASP A 217 8.88 -9.05 21.49
N THR A 218 7.69 -9.26 20.91
CA THR A 218 7.53 -9.74 19.54
C THR A 218 7.89 -8.67 18.51
N LEU A 219 7.53 -7.40 18.75
CA LEU A 219 7.92 -6.30 17.89
C LEU A 219 9.45 -6.11 17.87
N LYS A 220 10.12 -6.21 19.04
CA LYS A 220 11.58 -6.20 19.13
C LYS A 220 12.21 -7.36 18.36
N ALA A 221 11.65 -8.58 18.49
CA ALA A 221 12.13 -9.74 17.76
C ALA A 221 12.06 -9.53 16.24
N PHE A 222 10.93 -8.99 15.73
CA PHE A 222 10.75 -8.65 14.32
C PHE A 222 11.82 -7.66 13.81
N ILE A 223 11.98 -6.53 14.51
CA ILE A 223 12.93 -5.47 14.12
C ILE A 223 14.37 -5.98 14.20
N GLN A 224 14.74 -6.67 15.28
CA GLN A 224 16.11 -7.17 15.48
C GLN A 224 16.48 -8.25 14.44
N THR A 225 15.54 -9.13 14.13
CA THR A 225 15.74 -10.15 13.09
C THR A 225 15.91 -9.50 11.73
N GLY A 226 15.08 -8.51 11.40
CA GLY A 226 15.23 -7.74 10.18
C GLY A 226 16.59 -7.07 10.05
N LYS A 227 17.07 -6.42 11.12
CA LYS A 227 18.41 -5.79 11.16
C LYS A 227 19.57 -6.79 11.04
N LYS A 228 19.42 -7.98 11.60
CA LYS A 228 20.45 -9.02 11.60
C LYS A 228 20.55 -9.77 10.28
N TYR A 229 19.42 -10.13 9.69
CA TYR A 229 19.33 -11.02 8.53
C TYR A 229 18.96 -10.32 7.22
N GLY A 230 18.34 -9.13 7.28
CA GLY A 230 17.95 -8.35 6.10
C GLY A 230 19.11 -7.52 5.52
N LYS A 231 20.26 -8.15 5.31
CA LYS A 231 21.41 -7.52 4.64
C LYS A 231 21.38 -7.87 3.16
N TYR A 232 21.59 -6.89 2.32
CA TYR A 232 21.74 -7.02 0.88
C TYR A 232 23.23 -7.04 0.50
#